data_0b7737383fa9b54ff1e838f42fdbebe7
#
_entry.id   0b7737383fa9b54ff1e838f42fdbebe7
#
_cell.length_a   1.000
_cell.length_b   1.000
_cell.length_c   1.000
_cell.angle_alpha   90.00
_cell.angle_beta   90.00
_cell.angle_gamma   90.00
#
_symmetry.space_group_name_H-M   'P 1'
#
loop_
_entity.id
_entity.type
_entity.pdbx_description
1 polymer ?
#
loop_
_entity_poly.entity_id
_entity_poly.type
_entity_poly.pdbx_seq_one_letter_code
_entity_poly.pdbx_strand_id
1 'polypeptide(L)'
;MLSLLGRFGLVVATLALAGFSFARAADAPRTIALRSDGLVAARATLARGDVRLTAPLAQLRAEADPLLTRTPASVLDKTRTAASGDKHDYFSFAPYWWPDPKQPDGLPYIRDDGKVNPDSKRGTDSAALARTCGSVETLGLAYFFTGDERYAQKAATLTRVWFLDAATRMNPHLEYAQAIPGINVGRGIGIIETRHLVGLIDGLALLAGSPAWSKPDADAMTTWLAAYYQWMTTSKNGRDEAAAENNHGSWYDVQTVALALAVGRVDDAKNLLAAVPAKRIARQIEPDGRQPLELARTKSLDYSCFNLEALVRLARLGEHVGVDLWTFSTADGRNLRTALRYVAPYADPAKTWPKEDIKATDRARLLPLLDEAQRHEDDADFRALFTKFGGTPAPGQYWRLAARASRR
;
A
#
# COMPACT_ATOMS: atom_id res chain seq x y z
N MET A 1 -33.87 48.98 -65.75
CA MET A 1 -33.40 47.77 -66.44
C MET A 1 -32.43 47.05 -65.56
N LEU A 2 -32.65 45.79 -65.29
CA LEU A 2 -31.95 44.73 -64.63
C LEU A 2 -31.39 44.98 -63.19
N SER A 3 -32.08 44.33 -62.31
CA SER A 3 -31.78 44.02 -60.93
C SER A 3 -30.68 42.94 -60.80
N LEU A 4 -29.80 43.06 -59.84
CA LEU A 4 -29.01 41.95 -59.32
C LEU A 4 -29.18 41.87 -57.81
N LEU A 5 -29.95 40.89 -57.41
CA LEU A 5 -30.10 40.46 -55.99
C LEU A 5 -28.91 39.56 -55.64
N GLY A 6 -28.03 40.03 -54.74
CA GLY A 6 -27.01 39.22 -54.11
C GLY A 6 -27.58 38.45 -52.91
N ARG A 7 -27.56 37.12 -52.96
CA ARG A 7 -27.87 36.21 -51.84
C ARG A 7 -26.73 36.15 -50.86
N PHE A 8 -26.91 36.66 -49.64
CA PHE A 8 -26.03 36.38 -48.50
C PHE A 8 -26.44 35.03 -47.95
N GLY A 9 -25.58 34.04 -48.09
CA GLY A 9 -25.69 32.74 -47.40
C GLY A 9 -25.17 32.86 -45.98
N LEU A 10 -26.07 32.66 -45.02
CA LEU A 10 -25.74 32.57 -43.58
C LEU A 10 -25.17 31.18 -43.31
N VAL A 11 -23.84 31.09 -43.03
CA VAL A 11 -23.21 29.89 -42.58
C VAL A 11 -23.42 29.81 -41.06
N VAL A 12 -24.36 28.96 -40.63
CA VAL A 12 -24.55 28.61 -39.22
C VAL A 12 -23.52 27.57 -38.86
N ALA A 13 -22.48 27.98 -38.17
CA ALA A 13 -21.50 27.07 -37.55
C ALA A 13 -22.16 26.42 -36.34
N THR A 14 -22.60 25.18 -36.48
CA THR A 14 -23.02 24.34 -35.36
C THR A 14 -21.81 23.94 -34.54
N LEU A 15 -21.55 24.60 -33.39
CA LEU A 15 -20.67 24.13 -32.35
C LEU A 15 -21.27 22.85 -31.75
N ALA A 16 -20.67 21.70 -32.09
CA ALA A 16 -20.97 20.45 -31.41
C ALA A 16 -20.39 20.56 -29.97
N LEU A 17 -21.23 20.89 -29.02
CA LEU A 17 -20.99 20.68 -27.61
C LEU A 17 -20.84 19.16 -27.41
N ALA A 18 -19.60 18.66 -27.30
CA ALA A 18 -19.33 17.34 -26.81
C ALA A 18 -19.89 17.28 -25.38
N GLY A 19 -21.07 16.75 -25.23
CA GLY A 19 -21.71 16.49 -23.95
C GLY A 19 -20.85 15.50 -23.19
N PHE A 20 -20.08 15.99 -22.21
CA PHE A 20 -19.56 15.13 -21.15
C PHE A 20 -20.79 14.58 -20.41
N SER A 21 -21.17 13.36 -20.75
CA SER A 21 -22.11 12.57 -19.97
C SER A 21 -21.47 12.37 -18.59
N PHE A 22 -21.86 13.18 -17.62
CA PHE A 22 -21.56 12.88 -16.22
C PHE A 22 -22.27 11.57 -15.89
N ALA A 23 -21.50 10.49 -15.88
CA ALA A 23 -21.97 9.21 -15.40
C ALA A 23 -22.61 9.43 -14.02
N ARG A 24 -23.81 8.85 -13.86
CA ARG A 24 -24.57 8.66 -12.62
C ARG A 24 -23.62 8.67 -11.43
N ALA A 25 -23.96 9.37 -10.34
CA ALA A 25 -23.20 9.37 -9.11
C ALA A 25 -22.84 7.92 -8.76
N ALA A 26 -21.61 7.53 -9.10
CA ALA A 26 -21.11 6.20 -8.80
C ALA A 26 -21.07 6.10 -7.28
N ASP A 27 -21.62 5.02 -6.74
CA ASP A 27 -21.45 4.69 -5.32
C ASP A 27 -19.97 4.88 -4.93
N ALA A 28 -19.73 5.38 -3.71
CA ALA A 28 -18.37 5.59 -3.23
C ALA A 28 -17.58 4.27 -3.37
N PRO A 29 -16.32 4.31 -3.87
CA PRO A 29 -15.54 3.10 -4.07
C PRO A 29 -15.33 2.36 -2.75
N ARG A 30 -15.44 1.04 -2.76
CA ARG A 30 -15.30 0.22 -1.56
C ARG A 30 -13.83 -0.05 -1.24
N THR A 31 -13.05 1.03 -1.09
CA THR A 31 -11.66 0.95 -0.64
C THR A 31 -11.59 0.58 0.83
N ILE A 32 -10.51 -0.10 1.25
CA ILE A 32 -10.31 -0.55 2.63
C ILE A 32 -9.22 0.26 3.36
N ALA A 33 -8.13 0.60 2.67
CA ALA A 33 -7.03 1.38 3.23
C ALA A 33 -7.05 2.85 2.78
N LEU A 34 -7.58 3.16 1.60
CA LEU A 34 -7.81 4.52 1.14
C LEU A 34 -9.16 5.03 1.67
N ARG A 35 -9.21 6.32 2.05
CA ARG A 35 -10.47 6.95 2.48
C ARG A 35 -11.37 7.24 1.28
N SER A 36 -12.43 6.48 1.17
CA SER A 36 -13.40 6.54 0.07
C SER A 36 -14.07 7.92 -0.02
N ASP A 37 -14.49 8.48 1.11
CA ASP A 37 -15.07 9.82 1.23
C ASP A 37 -14.09 10.90 0.76
N GLY A 38 -12.83 10.81 1.18
CA GLY A 38 -11.76 11.70 0.75
C GLY A 38 -11.51 11.65 -0.76
N LEU A 39 -11.51 10.44 -1.35
CA LEU A 39 -11.36 10.25 -2.80
C LEU A 39 -12.52 10.88 -3.58
N VAL A 40 -13.76 10.65 -3.14
CA VAL A 40 -14.97 11.22 -3.77
C VAL A 40 -14.94 12.75 -3.66
N ALA A 41 -14.60 13.30 -2.48
CA ALA A 41 -14.51 14.73 -2.28
C ALA A 41 -13.39 15.36 -3.13
N ALA A 42 -12.24 14.71 -3.27
CA ALA A 42 -11.15 15.17 -4.13
C ALA A 42 -11.55 15.20 -5.60
N ARG A 43 -12.21 14.14 -6.09
CA ARG A 43 -12.73 14.08 -7.46
C ARG A 43 -13.75 15.19 -7.74
N ALA A 44 -14.68 15.41 -6.82
CA ALA A 44 -15.65 16.50 -6.93
C ALA A 44 -14.98 17.89 -6.91
N THR A 45 -13.93 18.05 -6.13
CA THR A 45 -13.15 19.29 -6.03
C THR A 45 -12.37 19.56 -7.32
N LEU A 46 -11.74 18.53 -7.91
CA LEU A 46 -11.10 18.62 -9.23
C LEU A 46 -12.09 18.99 -10.33
N ALA A 47 -13.29 18.40 -10.32
CA ALA A 47 -14.35 18.69 -11.29
C ALA A 47 -14.82 20.16 -11.24
N ARG A 48 -14.69 20.83 -10.10
CA ARG A 48 -14.95 22.28 -9.93
C ARG A 48 -13.77 23.18 -10.31
N GLY A 49 -12.67 22.60 -10.79
CA GLY A 49 -11.49 23.36 -11.24
C GLY A 49 -10.58 23.87 -10.12
N ASP A 50 -10.57 23.23 -8.95
CA ASP A 50 -9.69 23.65 -7.85
C ASP A 50 -8.21 23.38 -8.19
N VAL A 51 -7.47 24.47 -8.33
CA VAL A 51 -6.05 24.43 -8.73
C VAL A 51 -5.14 23.75 -7.71
N ARG A 52 -5.57 23.63 -6.44
CA ARG A 52 -4.75 23.03 -5.37
C ARG A 52 -4.52 21.51 -5.58
N LEU A 53 -5.41 20.85 -6.32
CA LEU A 53 -5.31 19.41 -6.62
C LEU A 53 -4.71 19.14 -8.01
N THR A 54 -4.43 20.18 -8.81
CA THR A 54 -3.88 20.03 -10.16
C THR A 54 -2.50 19.39 -10.13
N ALA A 55 -1.59 19.88 -9.27
CA ALA A 55 -0.23 19.32 -9.16
C ALA A 55 -0.22 17.86 -8.65
N PRO A 56 -0.96 17.48 -7.60
CA PRO A 56 -1.10 16.06 -7.21
C PRO A 56 -1.66 15.17 -8.33
N LEU A 57 -2.63 15.64 -9.11
CA LEU A 57 -3.18 14.88 -10.24
C LEU A 57 -2.16 14.74 -11.38
N ALA A 58 -1.44 15.81 -11.71
CA ALA A 58 -0.37 15.77 -12.71
C ALA A 58 0.73 14.77 -12.30
N GLN A 59 1.09 14.74 -11.02
CA GLN A 59 2.05 13.79 -10.46
C GLN A 59 1.54 12.35 -10.59
N LEU A 60 0.28 12.09 -10.25
CA LEU A 60 -0.33 10.77 -10.42
C LEU A 60 -0.28 10.31 -11.89
N ARG A 61 -0.61 11.19 -12.84
CA ARG A 61 -0.51 10.87 -14.27
C ARG A 61 0.93 10.58 -14.70
N ALA A 62 1.90 11.39 -14.27
CA ALA A 62 3.31 11.18 -14.57
C ALA A 62 3.84 9.82 -14.06
N GLU A 63 3.26 9.29 -12.98
CA GLU A 63 3.57 7.95 -12.46
C GLU A 63 2.79 6.84 -13.18
N ALA A 64 1.55 7.11 -13.60
CA ALA A 64 0.68 6.12 -14.23
C ALA A 64 0.98 5.91 -15.73
N ASP A 65 1.27 6.97 -16.48
CA ASP A 65 1.49 6.91 -17.94
C ASP A 65 2.60 5.92 -18.34
N PRO A 66 3.78 5.90 -17.71
CA PRO A 66 4.82 4.91 -18.02
C PRO A 66 4.39 3.46 -17.76
N LEU A 67 3.40 3.25 -16.89
CA LEU A 67 2.91 1.90 -16.60
C LEU A 67 2.09 1.31 -17.74
N LEU A 68 1.48 2.14 -18.60
CA LEU A 68 0.66 1.69 -19.73
C LEU A 68 1.43 0.78 -20.71
N THR A 69 2.72 1.06 -20.93
CA THR A 69 3.58 0.28 -21.83
C THR A 69 4.37 -0.82 -21.13
N ARG A 70 4.32 -0.89 -19.80
CA ARG A 70 5.08 -1.91 -19.04
C ARG A 70 4.60 -3.31 -19.36
N THR A 71 5.52 -4.22 -19.69
CA THR A 71 5.20 -5.64 -19.84
C THR A 71 4.71 -6.20 -18.49
N PRO A 72 3.57 -6.92 -18.45
CA PRO A 72 3.14 -7.63 -17.25
C PRO A 72 4.20 -8.62 -16.80
N ALA A 73 4.49 -8.66 -15.51
CA ALA A 73 5.33 -9.68 -14.92
C ALA A 73 4.48 -10.87 -14.48
N SER A 74 5.08 -12.06 -14.53
CA SER A 74 4.51 -13.30 -14.00
C SER A 74 5.40 -13.89 -12.92
N VAL A 75 4.83 -14.67 -12.03
CA VAL A 75 5.59 -15.50 -11.07
C VAL A 75 6.52 -16.49 -11.78
N LEU A 76 6.28 -16.78 -13.07
CA LEU A 76 7.11 -17.67 -13.87
C LEU A 76 8.41 -17.02 -14.40
N ASP A 77 8.53 -15.68 -14.31
CA ASP A 77 9.69 -14.94 -14.85
C ASP A 77 10.95 -15.09 -14.00
N LYS A 78 10.80 -15.60 -12.76
CA LYS A 78 11.96 -15.85 -11.90
C LYS A 78 12.88 -16.90 -12.49
N THR A 79 14.19 -16.74 -12.29
CA THR A 79 15.19 -17.70 -12.75
C THR A 79 15.58 -18.73 -11.68
N ARG A 80 15.10 -18.54 -10.45
CA ARG A 80 15.28 -19.46 -9.33
C ARG A 80 13.98 -20.19 -9.04
N THR A 81 14.06 -21.46 -8.66
CA THR A 81 12.88 -22.28 -8.40
C THR A 81 12.73 -22.51 -6.90
N ALA A 82 11.50 -22.46 -6.39
CA ALA A 82 11.16 -22.87 -5.03
C ALA A 82 11.52 -24.35 -4.78
N ALA A 83 11.68 -24.73 -3.52
CA ALA A 83 12.03 -26.11 -3.15
C ALA A 83 10.97 -27.16 -3.58
N SER A 84 9.73 -26.73 -3.84
CA SER A 84 8.67 -27.59 -4.43
C SER A 84 8.95 -28.03 -5.86
N GLY A 85 9.75 -27.26 -6.61
CA GLY A 85 9.89 -27.41 -8.06
C GLY A 85 8.76 -26.76 -8.87
N ASP A 86 7.66 -26.31 -8.25
CA ASP A 86 6.56 -25.63 -8.92
C ASP A 86 6.94 -24.17 -9.21
N LYS A 87 6.92 -23.79 -10.49
CA LYS A 87 7.22 -22.42 -10.92
C LYS A 87 6.14 -21.42 -10.54
N HIS A 88 4.92 -21.87 -10.26
CA HIS A 88 3.84 -21.03 -9.77
C HIS A 88 4.01 -20.64 -8.30
N ASP A 89 4.87 -21.32 -7.56
CA ASP A 89 5.16 -20.97 -6.18
C ASP A 89 6.03 -19.71 -6.10
N TYR A 90 5.58 -18.78 -5.27
CA TYR A 90 6.36 -17.60 -4.94
C TYR A 90 7.69 -17.97 -4.27
N PHE A 91 8.78 -17.34 -4.72
CA PHE A 91 10.09 -17.56 -4.16
C PHE A 91 10.85 -16.26 -3.93
N SER A 92 11.45 -16.11 -2.75
CA SER A 92 12.38 -15.03 -2.45
C SER A 92 13.46 -15.45 -1.46
N PHE A 93 14.56 -14.67 -1.42
CA PHE A 93 15.58 -14.81 -0.39
C PHE A 93 15.45 -13.73 0.69
N ALA A 94 15.88 -14.09 1.89
CA ALA A 94 16.00 -13.17 3.01
C ALA A 94 17.02 -12.04 2.71
N PRO A 95 16.62 -10.75 2.74
CA PRO A 95 17.43 -9.67 2.20
C PRO A 95 18.70 -9.35 3.00
N TYR A 96 18.75 -9.69 4.29
CA TYR A 96 19.85 -9.36 5.19
C TYR A 96 20.77 -10.54 5.46
N TRP A 97 20.77 -11.55 4.61
CA TRP A 97 21.57 -12.76 4.76
C TRP A 97 22.62 -12.85 3.66
N TRP A 98 23.85 -13.17 4.05
CA TRP A 98 25.03 -13.15 3.20
C TRP A 98 25.76 -14.48 3.28
N PRO A 99 26.48 -14.91 2.22
CA PRO A 99 27.38 -16.05 2.34
C PRO A 99 28.35 -15.87 3.50
N ASP A 100 28.57 -16.93 4.28
CA ASP A 100 29.58 -16.91 5.34
C ASP A 100 30.98 -16.96 4.72
N PRO A 101 31.83 -15.90 4.88
CA PRO A 101 33.14 -15.87 4.29
C PRO A 101 34.11 -16.88 4.93
N LYS A 102 33.76 -17.50 6.05
CA LYS A 102 34.53 -18.53 6.71
C LYS A 102 34.29 -19.94 6.18
N GLN A 103 33.28 -20.10 5.31
CA GLN A 103 32.90 -21.38 4.72
C GLN A 103 33.27 -21.42 3.23
N PRO A 104 33.86 -22.53 2.73
CA PRO A 104 34.25 -22.64 1.33
C PRO A 104 33.08 -22.45 0.31
N ASP A 105 31.90 -22.90 0.70
CA ASP A 105 30.66 -22.78 -0.09
C ASP A 105 29.75 -21.61 0.34
N GLY A 106 30.18 -20.85 1.35
CA GLY A 106 29.43 -19.75 1.92
C GLY A 106 28.21 -20.16 2.76
N LEU A 107 28.06 -21.46 3.10
CA LEU A 107 26.89 -21.98 3.80
C LEU A 107 27.21 -22.39 5.26
N PRO A 108 26.25 -22.24 6.19
CA PRO A 108 24.98 -21.50 6.04
C PRO A 108 25.22 -20.00 5.96
N TYR A 109 24.27 -19.26 5.31
CA TYR A 109 24.34 -17.80 5.28
C TYR A 109 24.26 -17.20 6.68
N ILE A 110 24.94 -16.06 6.87
CA ILE A 110 24.98 -15.28 8.12
C ILE A 110 24.19 -13.97 7.98
N ARG A 111 23.63 -13.49 9.10
CA ARG A 111 22.82 -12.26 9.11
C ARG A 111 23.69 -11.02 9.30
N ASP A 112 23.43 -9.99 8.46
CA ASP A 112 23.96 -8.63 8.63
C ASP A 112 22.80 -7.64 8.57
N ASP A 113 22.28 -7.23 9.73
CA ASP A 113 21.03 -6.46 9.84
C ASP A 113 21.12 -5.12 9.11
N GLY A 114 20.06 -4.82 8.35
CA GLY A 114 19.94 -3.57 7.61
C GLY A 114 20.75 -3.50 6.30
N LYS A 115 21.71 -4.40 6.07
CA LYS A 115 22.50 -4.47 4.84
C LYS A 115 21.87 -5.47 3.87
N VAL A 116 21.28 -4.93 2.80
CA VAL A 116 20.62 -5.74 1.78
C VAL A 116 21.64 -6.42 0.90
N ASN A 117 21.59 -7.76 0.86
CA ASN A 117 22.33 -8.54 -0.13
C ASN A 117 21.69 -8.37 -1.51
N PRO A 118 22.41 -7.81 -2.52
CA PRO A 118 21.85 -7.61 -3.85
C PRO A 118 21.36 -8.91 -4.51
N ASP A 119 22.00 -10.04 -4.23
CA ASP A 119 21.62 -11.34 -4.80
C ASP A 119 20.28 -11.85 -4.28
N SER A 120 19.80 -11.33 -3.12
CA SER A 120 18.48 -11.68 -2.62
C SER A 120 17.33 -11.26 -3.55
N LYS A 121 17.59 -10.30 -4.45
CA LYS A 121 16.60 -9.80 -5.40
C LYS A 121 16.74 -10.36 -6.81
N ARG A 122 17.85 -11.06 -7.10
CA ARG A 122 18.11 -11.60 -8.44
C ARG A 122 17.35 -12.91 -8.68
N GLY A 123 16.55 -12.92 -9.74
CA GLY A 123 15.81 -14.10 -10.15
C GLY A 123 14.78 -14.57 -9.13
N THR A 124 14.23 -13.64 -8.33
CA THR A 124 13.21 -13.86 -7.31
C THR A 124 11.98 -13.00 -7.58
N ASP A 125 10.87 -13.31 -6.89
CA ASP A 125 9.56 -12.71 -7.14
C ASP A 125 9.31 -11.39 -6.38
N SER A 126 10.06 -11.12 -5.29
CA SER A 126 9.70 -10.05 -4.35
C SER A 126 9.56 -8.66 -4.98
N ALA A 127 10.50 -8.31 -5.87
CA ALA A 127 10.46 -7.02 -6.55
C ALA A 127 9.35 -6.98 -7.63
N ALA A 128 9.05 -8.09 -8.29
CA ALA A 128 8.02 -8.17 -9.32
C ALA A 128 6.62 -8.08 -8.71
N LEU A 129 6.36 -8.79 -7.61
CA LEU A 129 5.10 -8.71 -6.85
C LEU A 129 4.85 -7.28 -6.35
N ALA A 130 5.84 -6.67 -5.68
CA ALA A 130 5.71 -5.32 -5.16
C ALA A 130 5.41 -4.30 -6.28
N ARG A 131 6.10 -4.42 -7.42
CA ARG A 131 5.84 -3.55 -8.59
C ARG A 131 4.47 -3.78 -9.20
N THR A 132 4.01 -5.03 -9.31
CA THR A 132 2.68 -5.36 -9.84
C THR A 132 1.60 -4.75 -8.97
N CYS A 133 1.64 -4.99 -7.65
CA CYS A 133 0.66 -4.43 -6.71
C CYS A 133 0.65 -2.90 -6.73
N GLY A 134 1.81 -2.25 -6.63
CA GLY A 134 1.90 -0.79 -6.67
C GLY A 134 1.45 -0.20 -8.02
N SER A 135 1.71 -0.90 -9.14
CA SER A 135 1.21 -0.46 -10.45
C SER A 135 -0.31 -0.51 -10.52
N VAL A 136 -0.95 -1.56 -9.99
CA VAL A 136 -2.42 -1.68 -9.98
C VAL A 136 -3.04 -0.58 -9.11
N GLU A 137 -2.47 -0.28 -7.94
CA GLU A 137 -2.92 0.82 -7.09
C GLU A 137 -2.83 2.18 -7.80
N THR A 138 -1.67 2.49 -8.40
CA THR A 138 -1.45 3.75 -9.14
C THR A 138 -2.40 3.88 -10.33
N LEU A 139 -2.56 2.82 -11.12
CA LEU A 139 -3.46 2.80 -12.28
C LEU A 139 -4.93 2.90 -11.87
N GLY A 140 -5.34 2.23 -10.80
CA GLY A 140 -6.69 2.33 -10.23
C GLY A 140 -7.03 3.77 -9.81
N LEU A 141 -6.11 4.43 -9.11
CA LEU A 141 -6.24 5.84 -8.75
C LEU A 141 -6.30 6.75 -9.99
N ALA A 142 -5.43 6.52 -10.98
CA ALA A 142 -5.44 7.30 -12.23
C ALA A 142 -6.77 7.13 -12.98
N TYR A 143 -7.29 5.92 -13.09
CA TYR A 143 -8.61 5.65 -13.65
C TYR A 143 -9.71 6.39 -12.87
N PHE A 144 -9.73 6.26 -11.55
CA PHE A 144 -10.74 6.88 -10.70
C PHE A 144 -10.81 8.42 -10.88
N PHE A 145 -9.67 9.09 -10.96
CA PHE A 145 -9.62 10.55 -11.08
C PHE A 145 -9.79 11.07 -12.52
N THR A 146 -9.49 10.25 -13.53
CA THR A 146 -9.49 10.71 -14.93
C THR A 146 -10.60 10.12 -15.78
N GLY A 147 -11.13 8.94 -15.43
CA GLY A 147 -12.03 8.16 -16.27
C GLY A 147 -11.37 7.54 -17.50
N ASP A 148 -10.04 7.58 -17.63
CA ASP A 148 -9.33 7.04 -18.78
C ASP A 148 -9.22 5.51 -18.66
N GLU A 149 -10.00 4.82 -19.49
CA GLU A 149 -10.10 3.36 -19.52
C GLU A 149 -8.76 2.65 -19.81
N ARG A 150 -7.78 3.31 -20.41
CA ARG A 150 -6.46 2.71 -20.64
C ARG A 150 -5.80 2.30 -19.33
N TYR A 151 -5.98 3.08 -18.25
CA TYR A 151 -5.47 2.74 -16.93
C TYR A 151 -6.16 1.50 -16.35
N ALA A 152 -7.50 1.44 -16.46
CA ALA A 152 -8.26 0.29 -15.98
C ALA A 152 -7.90 -0.99 -16.73
N GLN A 153 -7.79 -0.92 -18.08
CA GLN A 153 -7.37 -2.04 -18.92
C GLN A 153 -6.00 -2.57 -18.51
N LYS A 154 -5.06 -1.65 -18.25
CA LYS A 154 -3.71 -2.04 -17.84
C LYS A 154 -3.68 -2.67 -16.44
N ALA A 155 -4.39 -2.10 -15.47
CA ALA A 155 -4.51 -2.65 -14.12
C ALA A 155 -5.11 -4.06 -14.14
N ALA A 156 -6.20 -4.25 -14.90
CA ALA A 156 -6.82 -5.56 -15.08
C ALA A 156 -5.85 -6.58 -15.70
N THR A 157 -5.11 -6.19 -16.74
CA THR A 157 -4.12 -7.06 -17.40
C THR A 157 -3.01 -7.50 -16.44
N LEU A 158 -2.44 -6.55 -15.66
CA LEU A 158 -1.41 -6.87 -14.66
C LEU A 158 -1.93 -7.85 -13.60
N THR A 159 -3.18 -7.66 -13.17
CA THR A 159 -3.81 -8.51 -12.16
C THR A 159 -4.09 -9.91 -12.71
N ARG A 160 -4.62 -10.03 -13.94
CA ARG A 160 -4.88 -11.34 -14.56
C ARG A 160 -3.60 -12.15 -14.66
N VAL A 161 -2.52 -11.59 -15.20
CA VAL A 161 -1.26 -12.29 -15.40
C VAL A 161 -0.68 -12.79 -14.08
N TRP A 162 -0.69 -11.97 -13.02
CA TRP A 162 -0.06 -12.37 -11.76
C TRP A 162 -0.93 -13.29 -10.89
N PHE A 163 -2.28 -13.13 -10.92
CA PHE A 163 -3.16 -13.76 -9.93
C PHE A 163 -4.22 -14.71 -10.51
N LEU A 164 -4.62 -14.54 -11.79
CA LEU A 164 -5.83 -15.17 -12.30
C LEU A 164 -5.57 -16.20 -13.43
N ASP A 165 -4.73 -15.86 -14.39
CA ASP A 165 -4.51 -16.68 -15.59
C ASP A 165 -3.82 -17.99 -15.20
N ALA A 166 -4.46 -19.13 -15.46
CA ALA A 166 -3.98 -20.44 -15.04
C ALA A 166 -2.56 -20.76 -15.53
N ALA A 167 -2.15 -20.21 -16.67
CA ALA A 167 -0.82 -20.43 -17.25
C ALA A 167 0.28 -19.60 -16.58
N THR A 168 -0.06 -18.53 -15.81
CA THR A 168 0.95 -17.57 -15.35
C THR A 168 0.78 -17.15 -13.89
N ARG A 169 -0.35 -17.51 -13.24
CA ARG A 169 -0.70 -17.03 -11.91
C ARG A 169 0.18 -17.60 -10.81
N MET A 170 0.37 -16.83 -9.78
CA MET A 170 0.97 -17.23 -8.52
C MET A 170 0.03 -18.13 -7.71
N ASN A 171 0.56 -19.21 -7.11
CA ASN A 171 -0.16 -19.96 -6.08
C ASN A 171 -0.43 -19.08 -4.84
N PRO A 172 -1.60 -19.20 -4.19
CA PRO A 172 -2.01 -18.31 -3.09
C PRO A 172 -1.34 -18.70 -1.75
N HIS A 173 -0.02 -18.72 -1.71
CA HIS A 173 0.78 -18.93 -0.49
C HIS A 173 2.19 -18.36 -0.63
N LEU A 174 2.88 -18.20 0.50
CA LEU A 174 4.27 -17.76 0.58
C LEU A 174 5.17 -18.78 1.31
N GLU A 175 4.95 -20.06 1.06
CA GLU A 175 5.68 -21.12 1.75
C GLU A 175 7.20 -21.00 1.57
N TYR A 176 7.65 -20.49 0.41
CA TYR A 176 9.05 -20.38 0.05
C TYR A 176 9.57 -18.93 0.05
N ALA A 177 8.89 -18.04 0.75
CA ALA A 177 9.33 -16.65 0.88
C ALA A 177 10.47 -16.50 1.89
N GLN A 178 11.42 -15.63 1.55
CA GLN A 178 12.60 -15.32 2.37
C GLN A 178 13.39 -16.56 2.83
N ALA A 179 13.62 -17.50 1.91
CA ALA A 179 14.53 -18.62 2.12
C ALA A 179 15.92 -18.14 2.50
N ILE A 180 16.61 -18.93 3.35
CA ILE A 180 17.98 -18.67 3.76
C ILE A 180 18.83 -19.87 3.38
N PRO A 181 19.78 -19.74 2.43
CA PRO A 181 20.64 -20.83 2.01
C PRO A 181 21.35 -21.51 3.17
N GLY A 182 21.28 -22.83 3.23
CA GLY A 182 21.84 -23.63 4.32
C GLY A 182 21.05 -23.65 5.63
N ILE A 183 19.91 -22.92 5.73
CA ILE A 183 19.10 -22.86 6.96
C ILE A 183 17.65 -23.32 6.73
N ASN A 184 16.94 -22.72 5.73
CA ASN A 184 15.55 -23.05 5.44
C ASN A 184 15.18 -22.74 4.00
N VAL A 185 14.06 -23.29 3.56
CA VAL A 185 13.50 -23.11 2.19
C VAL A 185 12.47 -21.99 2.11
N GLY A 186 12.08 -21.42 3.23
CA GLY A 186 11.10 -20.34 3.41
C GLY A 186 10.77 -20.18 4.89
N ARG A 187 10.14 -19.05 5.27
CA ARG A 187 9.83 -18.73 6.68
C ARG A 187 8.69 -17.71 6.81
N GLY A 188 8.05 -17.65 7.97
CA GLY A 188 6.94 -16.75 8.28
C GLY A 188 7.25 -15.27 8.01
N ILE A 189 8.46 -14.82 8.36
CA ILE A 189 8.93 -13.44 8.10
C ILE A 189 8.76 -13.00 6.63
N GLY A 190 8.76 -13.95 5.69
CA GLY A 190 8.54 -13.66 4.27
C GLY A 190 7.15 -13.10 3.95
N ILE A 191 6.13 -13.33 4.79
CA ILE A 191 4.76 -12.84 4.62
C ILE A 191 4.71 -11.30 4.50
N ILE A 192 5.67 -10.59 5.08
CA ILE A 192 5.75 -9.13 4.97
C ILE A 192 5.87 -8.63 3.51
N GLU A 193 6.30 -9.47 2.59
CA GLU A 193 6.47 -9.11 1.17
C GLU A 193 5.12 -8.93 0.46
N THR A 194 4.03 -9.50 0.98
CA THR A 194 2.67 -9.32 0.46
C THR A 194 1.89 -8.15 1.09
N ARG A 195 2.49 -7.34 1.94
CA ARG A 195 1.86 -6.12 2.46
C ARG A 195 1.35 -5.17 1.35
N HIS A 196 1.92 -5.29 0.16
CA HIS A 196 1.51 -4.54 -1.03
C HIS A 196 0.14 -4.95 -1.59
N LEU A 197 -0.40 -6.12 -1.20
CA LEU A 197 -1.75 -6.54 -1.57
C LEU A 197 -2.82 -5.58 -1.05
N VAL A 198 -2.56 -4.88 0.06
CA VAL A 198 -3.50 -3.88 0.60
C VAL A 198 -3.77 -2.77 -0.42
N GLY A 199 -2.72 -2.21 -1.03
CA GLY A 199 -2.87 -1.21 -2.09
C GLY A 199 -3.47 -1.79 -3.38
N LEU A 200 -3.12 -3.03 -3.74
CA LEU A 200 -3.74 -3.73 -4.88
C LEU A 200 -5.25 -3.88 -4.71
N ILE A 201 -5.72 -4.28 -3.52
CA ILE A 201 -7.16 -4.41 -3.22
C ILE A 201 -7.87 -3.07 -3.45
N ASP A 202 -7.32 -1.98 -2.93
CA ASP A 202 -7.88 -0.65 -3.14
C ASP A 202 -7.84 -0.24 -4.62
N GLY A 203 -6.72 -0.50 -5.31
CA GLY A 203 -6.60 -0.23 -6.75
C GLY A 203 -7.67 -0.95 -7.56
N LEU A 204 -7.97 -2.21 -7.24
CA LEU A 204 -9.04 -2.97 -7.90
C LEU A 204 -10.44 -2.47 -7.55
N ALA A 205 -10.68 -2.06 -6.30
CA ALA A 205 -11.94 -1.44 -5.90
C ALA A 205 -12.24 -0.14 -6.66
N LEU A 206 -11.19 0.60 -7.05
CA LEU A 206 -11.31 1.81 -7.85
C LEU A 206 -11.65 1.54 -9.32
N LEU A 207 -11.52 0.31 -9.81
CA LEU A 207 -11.94 -0.09 -11.16
C LEU A 207 -13.44 -0.39 -11.26
N ALA A 208 -14.20 -0.23 -10.19
CA ALA A 208 -15.62 -0.48 -10.18
C ALA A 208 -16.33 0.32 -11.29
N GLY A 209 -17.11 -0.39 -12.13
CA GLY A 209 -17.81 0.19 -13.27
C GLY A 209 -17.02 0.24 -14.57
N SER A 210 -15.73 -0.06 -14.59
CA SER A 210 -14.96 -0.24 -15.81
C SER A 210 -15.30 -1.56 -16.50
N PRO A 211 -15.56 -1.58 -17.82
CA PRO A 211 -15.72 -2.82 -18.57
C PRO A 211 -14.44 -3.67 -18.63
N ALA A 212 -13.28 -3.08 -18.34
CA ALA A 212 -12.01 -3.78 -18.33
C ALA A 212 -11.87 -4.73 -17.14
N TRP A 213 -12.57 -4.48 -16.02
CA TRP A 213 -12.59 -5.31 -14.81
C TRP A 213 -13.96 -5.94 -14.63
N SER A 214 -14.10 -7.13 -15.18
CA SER A 214 -15.38 -7.83 -15.22
C SER A 214 -15.75 -8.45 -13.86
N LYS A 215 -17.04 -8.78 -13.68
CA LYS A 215 -17.49 -9.53 -12.51
C LYS A 215 -16.76 -10.89 -12.36
N PRO A 216 -16.57 -11.71 -13.42
CA PRO A 216 -15.76 -12.92 -13.33
C PRO A 216 -14.32 -12.66 -12.83
N ASP A 217 -13.67 -11.60 -13.26
CA ASP A 217 -12.32 -11.24 -12.74
C ASP A 217 -12.37 -10.92 -11.25
N ALA A 218 -13.35 -10.13 -10.82
CA ALA A 218 -13.52 -9.76 -9.42
C ALA A 218 -13.81 -10.99 -8.53
N ASP A 219 -14.66 -11.91 -9.00
CA ASP A 219 -14.99 -13.15 -8.28
C ASP A 219 -13.75 -14.07 -8.20
N ALA A 220 -12.99 -14.20 -9.29
CA ALA A 220 -11.75 -14.98 -9.32
C ALA A 220 -10.69 -14.40 -8.38
N MET A 221 -10.56 -13.07 -8.35
CA MET A 221 -9.63 -12.41 -7.42
C MET A 221 -10.05 -12.60 -5.96
N THR A 222 -11.34 -12.48 -5.67
CA THR A 222 -11.88 -12.76 -4.33
C THR A 222 -11.57 -14.19 -3.91
N THR A 223 -11.69 -15.16 -4.82
CA THR A 223 -11.34 -16.57 -4.56
C THR A 223 -9.85 -16.73 -4.26
N TRP A 224 -8.98 -16.08 -5.03
CA TRP A 224 -7.53 -16.11 -4.79
C TRP A 224 -7.17 -15.48 -3.44
N LEU A 225 -7.73 -14.32 -3.10
CA LEU A 225 -7.52 -13.64 -1.82
C LEU A 225 -8.04 -14.48 -0.64
N ALA A 226 -9.18 -15.18 -0.79
CA ALA A 226 -9.74 -16.06 0.24
C ALA A 226 -8.81 -17.26 0.50
N ALA A 227 -8.26 -17.88 -0.56
CA ALA A 227 -7.31 -18.95 -0.44
C ALA A 227 -6.00 -18.50 0.24
N TYR A 228 -5.51 -17.29 -0.12
CA TYR A 228 -4.33 -16.71 0.53
C TYR A 228 -4.58 -16.38 2.01
N TYR A 229 -5.73 -15.78 2.33
CA TYR A 229 -6.15 -15.55 3.72
C TYR A 229 -6.20 -16.84 4.53
N GLN A 230 -6.79 -17.88 3.97
CA GLN A 230 -6.86 -19.20 4.61
C GLN A 230 -5.46 -19.74 4.89
N TRP A 231 -4.54 -19.68 3.91
CA TRP A 231 -3.15 -20.09 4.10
C TRP A 231 -2.46 -19.26 5.19
N MET A 232 -2.58 -17.93 5.16
CA MET A 232 -1.99 -17.04 6.18
C MET A 232 -2.45 -17.40 7.59
N THR A 233 -3.72 -17.72 7.77
CA THR A 233 -4.29 -17.95 9.12
C THR A 233 -4.10 -19.38 9.62
N THR A 234 -3.81 -20.35 8.75
CA THR A 234 -3.73 -21.77 9.13
C THR A 234 -2.35 -22.41 8.96
N SER A 235 -1.46 -21.85 8.14
CA SER A 235 -0.13 -22.40 7.92
C SER A 235 0.79 -22.20 9.13
N LYS A 236 1.88 -22.98 9.18
CA LYS A 236 2.94 -22.78 10.18
C LYS A 236 3.56 -21.39 10.01
N ASN A 237 3.91 -21.01 8.78
CA ASN A 237 4.51 -19.71 8.48
C ASN A 237 3.60 -18.55 8.89
N GLY A 238 2.29 -18.68 8.67
CA GLY A 238 1.31 -17.70 9.11
C GLY A 238 1.24 -17.53 10.63
N ARG A 239 1.25 -18.65 11.36
CA ARG A 239 1.27 -18.61 12.84
C ARG A 239 2.56 -18.02 13.40
N ASP A 240 3.70 -18.35 12.79
CA ASP A 240 5.00 -17.82 13.19
C ASP A 240 5.04 -16.29 13.03
N GLU A 241 4.56 -15.77 11.89
CA GLU A 241 4.52 -14.31 11.64
C GLU A 241 3.48 -13.61 12.51
N ALA A 242 2.33 -14.22 12.75
CA ALA A 242 1.31 -13.72 13.68
C ALA A 242 1.86 -13.54 15.11
N ALA A 243 2.76 -14.41 15.54
CA ALA A 243 3.39 -14.38 16.85
C ALA A 243 4.55 -13.35 16.96
N ALA A 244 5.00 -12.77 15.85
CA ALA A 244 6.07 -11.77 15.87
C ALA A 244 5.66 -10.54 16.71
N GLU A 245 6.57 -10.09 17.59
CA GLU A 245 6.31 -9.03 18.57
C GLU A 245 6.66 -7.62 18.06
N ASN A 246 7.33 -7.52 16.91
CA ASN A 246 7.76 -6.27 16.28
C ASN A 246 6.87 -5.89 15.06
N ASN A 247 7.37 -5.00 14.20
CA ASN A 247 6.68 -4.57 12.98
C ASN A 247 6.14 -5.72 12.10
N HIS A 248 6.79 -6.88 12.10
CA HIS A 248 6.33 -8.07 11.36
C HIS A 248 4.93 -8.48 11.79
N GLY A 249 4.70 -8.60 13.10
CA GLY A 249 3.38 -8.94 13.63
C GLY A 249 2.33 -7.85 13.35
N SER A 250 2.72 -6.57 13.40
CA SER A 250 1.81 -5.46 13.06
C SER A 250 1.41 -5.51 11.57
N TRP A 251 2.36 -5.74 10.67
CA TRP A 251 2.08 -5.89 9.25
C TRP A 251 1.34 -7.18 8.89
N TYR A 252 1.53 -8.25 9.66
CA TYR A 252 0.70 -9.44 9.54
C TYR A 252 -0.76 -9.13 9.86
N ASP A 253 -1.02 -8.44 10.96
CA ASP A 253 -2.38 -8.05 11.37
C ASP A 253 -3.02 -7.10 10.33
N VAL A 254 -2.27 -6.13 9.75
CA VAL A 254 -2.77 -5.28 8.65
C VAL A 254 -3.22 -6.13 7.46
N GLN A 255 -2.40 -7.08 7.04
CA GLN A 255 -2.69 -7.92 5.88
C GLN A 255 -3.90 -8.83 6.13
N THR A 256 -3.95 -9.50 7.28
CA THR A 256 -5.06 -10.41 7.59
C THR A 256 -6.38 -9.67 7.74
N VAL A 257 -6.39 -8.49 8.37
CA VAL A 257 -7.59 -7.65 8.46
C VAL A 257 -8.03 -7.16 7.08
N ALA A 258 -7.10 -6.65 6.27
CA ALA A 258 -7.41 -6.18 4.92
C ALA A 258 -7.97 -7.29 4.03
N LEU A 259 -7.36 -8.48 4.08
CA LEU A 259 -7.85 -9.66 3.35
C LEU A 259 -9.23 -10.10 3.84
N ALA A 260 -9.44 -10.16 5.16
CA ALA A 260 -10.74 -10.50 5.74
C ALA A 260 -11.85 -9.56 5.25
N LEU A 261 -11.60 -8.24 5.27
CA LEU A 261 -12.54 -7.24 4.75
C LEU A 261 -12.79 -7.43 3.23
N ALA A 262 -11.73 -7.64 2.45
CA ALA A 262 -11.82 -7.80 1.00
C ALA A 262 -12.64 -9.04 0.59
N VAL A 263 -12.62 -10.12 1.38
CA VAL A 263 -13.36 -11.36 1.11
C VAL A 263 -14.68 -11.45 1.90
N GLY A 264 -15.11 -10.37 2.54
CA GLY A 264 -16.39 -10.29 3.24
C GLY A 264 -16.44 -10.97 4.62
N ARG A 265 -15.29 -11.32 5.22
CA ARG A 265 -15.18 -11.93 6.57
C ARG A 265 -15.11 -10.84 7.66
N VAL A 266 -16.17 -10.06 7.76
CA VAL A 266 -16.22 -8.85 8.61
C VAL A 266 -16.02 -9.18 10.08
N ASP A 267 -16.58 -10.28 10.57
CA ASP A 267 -16.44 -10.70 11.98
C ASP A 267 -14.99 -11.09 12.30
N ASP A 268 -14.29 -11.76 11.38
CA ASP A 268 -12.88 -12.08 11.56
C ASP A 268 -12.05 -10.78 11.63
N ALA A 269 -12.29 -9.83 10.73
CA ALA A 269 -11.62 -8.54 10.77
C ALA A 269 -11.85 -7.80 12.09
N LYS A 270 -13.09 -7.80 12.60
CA LYS A 270 -13.44 -7.19 13.87
C LYS A 270 -12.73 -7.86 15.05
N ASN A 271 -12.69 -9.19 15.08
CA ASN A 271 -12.01 -9.95 16.14
C ASN A 271 -10.50 -9.71 16.12
N LEU A 272 -9.88 -9.71 14.94
CA LEU A 272 -8.45 -9.39 14.78
C LEU A 272 -8.13 -7.99 15.29
N LEU A 273 -8.93 -6.99 14.91
CA LEU A 273 -8.75 -5.60 15.32
C LEU A 273 -8.99 -5.40 16.81
N ALA A 274 -9.96 -6.08 17.40
CA ALA A 274 -10.23 -6.02 18.84
C ALA A 274 -9.05 -6.56 19.69
N ALA A 275 -8.20 -7.41 19.13
CA ALA A 275 -6.99 -7.90 19.79
C ALA A 275 -5.79 -6.95 19.70
N VAL A 276 -5.76 -6.01 18.73
CA VAL A 276 -4.62 -5.11 18.47
C VAL A 276 -4.20 -4.29 19.69
N PRO A 277 -5.11 -3.71 20.49
CA PRO A 277 -4.76 -2.95 21.68
C PRO A 277 -3.81 -3.70 22.61
N ALA A 278 -4.20 -4.90 23.03
CA ALA A 278 -3.43 -5.70 23.95
C ALA A 278 -2.21 -6.39 23.30
N LYS A 279 -2.39 -6.83 22.04
CA LYS A 279 -1.37 -7.63 21.33
C LYS A 279 -0.24 -6.78 20.76
N ARG A 280 -0.54 -5.55 20.31
CA ARG A 280 0.41 -4.66 19.61
C ARG A 280 0.68 -3.37 20.37
N ILE A 281 -0.33 -2.52 20.59
CA ILE A 281 -0.11 -1.18 21.14
C ILE A 281 0.51 -1.27 22.54
N ALA A 282 -0.10 -2.01 23.44
CA ALA A 282 0.38 -2.15 24.81
C ALA A 282 1.77 -2.81 24.94
N ARG A 283 2.17 -3.63 23.94
CA ARG A 283 3.45 -4.36 23.97
C ARG A 283 4.58 -3.68 23.21
N GLN A 284 4.25 -2.97 22.14
CA GLN A 284 5.25 -2.41 21.23
C GLN A 284 5.60 -0.95 21.53
N ILE A 285 4.71 -0.24 22.26
CA ILE A 285 4.87 1.17 22.56
C ILE A 285 5.11 1.34 24.05
N GLU A 286 6.17 2.06 24.43
CA GLU A 286 6.45 2.46 25.80
C GLU A 286 5.63 3.71 26.19
N PRO A 287 5.47 4.03 27.50
CA PRO A 287 4.73 5.22 27.95
C PRO A 287 5.23 6.54 27.36
N ASP A 288 6.52 6.63 27.01
CA ASP A 288 7.13 7.80 26.35
C ASP A 288 7.09 7.76 24.82
N GLY A 289 6.42 6.77 24.24
CA GLY A 289 6.24 6.61 22.79
C GLY A 289 7.36 5.85 22.08
N ARG A 290 8.41 5.43 22.77
CA ARG A 290 9.45 4.59 22.18
C ARG A 290 8.92 3.24 21.75
N GLN A 291 9.52 2.67 20.72
CA GLN A 291 9.25 1.33 20.21
C GLN A 291 10.53 0.50 20.33
N PRO A 292 10.79 -0.16 21.47
CA PRO A 292 12.09 -0.74 21.80
C PRO A 292 12.62 -1.71 20.75
N LEU A 293 11.76 -2.59 20.19
CA LEU A 293 12.15 -3.59 19.20
C LEU A 293 12.54 -2.96 17.84
N GLU A 294 11.99 -1.79 17.53
CA GLU A 294 12.34 -1.04 16.32
C GLU A 294 13.57 -0.17 16.55
N LEU A 295 13.72 0.39 17.76
CA LEU A 295 14.88 1.18 18.16
C LEU A 295 16.16 0.34 18.29
N ALA A 296 16.04 -0.97 18.51
CA ALA A 296 17.16 -1.91 18.52
C ALA A 296 17.69 -2.27 17.12
N ARG A 297 17.03 -1.80 16.06
CA ARG A 297 17.42 -2.07 14.67
C ARG A 297 18.45 -1.05 14.18
N THR A 298 19.32 -1.49 13.26
CA THR A 298 20.36 -0.65 12.64
C THR A 298 19.84 0.52 11.79
N LYS A 299 18.54 0.51 11.43
CA LYS A 299 17.81 1.62 10.78
C LYS A 299 16.64 2.03 11.66
N SER A 300 16.90 2.45 12.87
CA SER A 300 15.90 2.53 13.93
C SER A 300 14.78 3.52 13.67
N LEU A 301 15.04 4.66 13.04
CA LEU A 301 13.97 5.60 12.65
C LEU A 301 13.09 5.02 11.54
N ASP A 302 13.71 4.42 10.52
CA ASP A 302 12.97 3.79 9.42
C ASP A 302 12.04 2.69 9.93
N TYR A 303 12.53 1.83 10.82
CA TYR A 303 11.71 0.77 11.43
C TYR A 303 10.64 1.30 12.38
N SER A 304 10.93 2.35 13.17
CA SER A 304 9.92 3.00 14.03
C SER A 304 8.77 3.59 13.19
N CYS A 305 9.09 4.26 12.08
CA CYS A 305 8.07 4.74 11.14
C CYS A 305 7.33 3.58 10.48
N PHE A 306 8.03 2.51 10.09
CA PHE A 306 7.45 1.35 9.42
C PHE A 306 6.44 0.61 10.28
N ASN A 307 6.72 0.48 11.58
CA ASN A 307 5.75 -0.09 12.50
C ASN A 307 4.56 0.85 12.75
N LEU A 308 4.80 2.15 12.88
CA LEU A 308 3.70 3.13 13.02
C LEU A 308 2.80 3.18 11.79
N GLU A 309 3.34 3.02 10.58
CA GLU A 309 2.54 2.89 9.36
C GLU A 309 1.57 1.70 9.45
N ALA A 310 2.03 0.56 9.97
CA ALA A 310 1.17 -0.59 10.18
C ALA A 310 0.08 -0.33 11.23
N LEU A 311 0.44 0.23 12.37
CA LEU A 311 -0.49 0.53 13.46
C LEU A 311 -1.55 1.58 13.06
N VAL A 312 -1.15 2.62 12.34
CA VAL A 312 -2.05 3.64 11.78
C VAL A 312 -2.98 3.02 10.73
N ARG A 313 -2.48 2.11 9.89
CA ARG A 313 -3.33 1.37 8.93
C ARG A 313 -4.35 0.49 9.65
N LEU A 314 -3.96 -0.19 10.73
CA LEU A 314 -4.91 -0.95 11.56
C LEU A 314 -5.98 -0.06 12.15
N ALA A 315 -5.64 1.13 12.65
CA ALA A 315 -6.61 2.09 13.15
C ALA A 315 -7.63 2.50 12.06
N ARG A 316 -7.16 2.76 10.84
CA ARG A 316 -8.06 3.04 9.69
C ARG A 316 -8.94 1.85 9.30
N LEU A 317 -8.36 0.66 9.26
CA LEU A 317 -9.14 -0.57 8.99
C LEU A 317 -10.20 -0.79 10.07
N GLY A 318 -9.92 -0.39 11.32
CA GLY A 318 -10.87 -0.43 12.44
C GLY A 318 -12.13 0.41 12.21
N GLU A 319 -12.02 1.53 11.50
CA GLU A 319 -13.17 2.40 11.18
C GLU A 319 -14.26 1.66 10.39
N HIS A 320 -13.89 0.70 9.52
CA HIS A 320 -14.84 -0.09 8.73
C HIS A 320 -15.74 -1.00 9.57
N VAL A 321 -15.29 -1.39 10.76
CA VAL A 321 -15.97 -2.36 11.63
C VAL A 321 -16.28 -1.82 13.01
N GLY A 322 -16.12 -0.50 13.21
CA GLY A 322 -16.43 0.19 14.47
C GLY A 322 -15.48 -0.15 15.61
N VAL A 323 -14.21 -0.47 15.31
CA VAL A 323 -13.15 -0.66 16.32
C VAL A 323 -12.25 0.57 16.30
N ASP A 324 -12.31 1.35 17.38
CA ASP A 324 -11.50 2.57 17.55
C ASP A 324 -10.17 2.25 18.22
N LEU A 325 -9.07 2.38 17.46
CA LEU A 325 -7.71 2.24 17.98
C LEU A 325 -7.05 3.60 18.26
N TRP A 326 -7.66 4.71 17.80
CA TRP A 326 -7.10 6.05 18.00
C TRP A 326 -7.25 6.54 19.43
N THR A 327 -8.38 6.25 20.05
CA THR A 327 -8.66 6.67 21.43
C THR A 327 -8.15 5.68 22.48
N PHE A 328 -7.70 4.48 22.04
CA PHE A 328 -7.16 3.48 22.97
C PHE A 328 -5.91 4.01 23.68
N SER A 329 -5.87 3.83 25.01
CA SER A 329 -4.70 4.07 25.85
C SER A 329 -4.65 3.08 26.99
N THR A 330 -3.46 2.60 27.34
CA THR A 330 -3.24 1.85 28.57
C THR A 330 -3.25 2.78 29.78
N ALA A 331 -3.36 2.23 30.98
CA ALA A 331 -3.33 3.00 32.22
C ALA A 331 -2.01 3.79 32.41
N ASP A 332 -0.89 3.30 31.86
CA ASP A 332 0.42 3.96 31.88
C ASP A 332 0.69 4.85 30.66
N GLY A 333 -0.31 5.09 29.78
CA GLY A 333 -0.24 6.07 28.70
C GLY A 333 0.26 5.55 27.36
N ARG A 334 0.38 4.24 27.12
CA ARG A 334 0.78 3.67 25.83
C ARG A 334 -0.36 3.79 24.82
N ASN A 335 -0.14 4.50 23.75
CA ASN A 335 -1.11 4.70 22.68
C ASN A 335 -0.43 5.16 21.37
N LEU A 336 -1.19 5.21 20.28
CA LEU A 336 -0.68 5.63 18.97
C LEU A 336 -0.17 7.06 18.96
N ARG A 337 -0.89 7.97 19.65
CA ARG A 337 -0.54 9.39 19.72
C ARG A 337 0.83 9.60 20.35
N THR A 338 1.11 8.92 21.48
CA THR A 338 2.39 9.02 22.17
C THR A 338 3.55 8.57 21.27
N ALA A 339 3.36 7.47 20.55
CA ALA A 339 4.37 6.97 19.60
C ALA A 339 4.56 7.91 18.38
N LEU A 340 3.48 8.49 17.86
CA LEU A 340 3.57 9.49 16.80
C LEU A 340 4.31 10.75 17.28
N ARG A 341 4.03 11.24 18.50
CA ARG A 341 4.74 12.38 19.10
C ARG A 341 6.23 12.12 19.29
N TYR A 342 6.63 10.88 19.57
CA TYR A 342 8.04 10.53 19.70
C TYR A 342 8.81 10.69 18.38
N VAL A 343 8.23 10.32 17.24
CA VAL A 343 8.91 10.39 15.93
C VAL A 343 8.64 11.70 15.17
N ALA A 344 7.52 12.38 15.43
CA ALA A 344 7.07 13.57 14.68
C ALA A 344 8.11 14.68 14.57
N PRO A 345 8.89 15.06 15.64
CA PRO A 345 9.90 16.10 15.54
C PRO A 345 10.97 15.84 14.49
N TYR A 346 11.20 14.57 14.15
CA TYR A 346 12.20 14.16 13.16
C TYR A 346 11.70 14.24 11.70
N ALA A 347 10.50 14.73 11.47
CA ALA A 347 10.09 15.23 10.14
C ALA A 347 10.93 16.44 9.72
N ASP A 348 11.48 17.17 10.69
CA ASP A 348 12.46 18.23 10.45
C ASP A 348 13.85 17.61 10.16
N PRO A 349 14.38 17.74 8.93
CA PRO A 349 15.69 17.21 8.59
C PRO A 349 16.85 17.85 9.37
N ALA A 350 16.65 19.03 9.97
CA ALA A 350 17.62 19.69 10.84
C ALA A 350 17.75 18.99 12.21
N LYS A 351 16.76 18.17 12.60
CA LYS A 351 16.82 17.43 13.85
C LYS A 351 17.58 16.12 13.70
N THR A 352 18.61 15.92 14.55
CA THR A 352 19.38 14.69 14.58
C THR A 352 18.61 13.59 15.31
N TRP A 353 18.45 12.44 14.67
CA TRP A 353 17.94 11.24 15.31
C TRP A 353 18.98 10.67 16.31
N PRO A 354 18.59 10.40 17.58
CA PRO A 354 19.55 10.08 18.63
C PRO A 354 19.91 8.59 18.73
N LYS A 355 19.46 7.76 17.80
CA LYS A 355 19.69 6.31 17.77
C LYS A 355 20.40 5.89 16.50
N GLU A 356 20.81 4.62 16.43
CA GLU A 356 21.47 4.09 15.25
C GLU A 356 20.60 4.20 14.00
N ASP A 357 21.18 4.71 12.92
CA ASP A 357 20.54 4.79 11.61
C ASP A 357 21.64 4.72 10.53
N ILE A 358 22.10 3.50 10.19
CA ILE A 358 23.19 3.26 9.24
C ILE A 358 22.92 3.79 7.84
N LYS A 359 21.68 4.14 7.56
CA LYS A 359 21.25 4.80 6.33
C LYS A 359 20.20 5.84 6.69
N ALA A 360 20.46 7.09 6.38
CA ALA A 360 19.55 8.19 6.66
C ALA A 360 18.12 7.87 6.14
N THR A 361 17.16 7.94 7.05
CA THR A 361 15.75 7.73 6.75
C THR A 361 15.21 8.93 5.96
N ASP A 362 14.46 8.66 4.87
CA ASP A 362 13.70 9.70 4.18
C ASP A 362 12.63 10.28 5.11
N ARG A 363 12.79 11.53 5.50
CA ARG A 363 11.89 12.24 6.43
C ARG A 363 10.49 12.43 5.87
N ALA A 364 10.34 12.43 4.54
CA ALA A 364 9.04 12.50 3.89
C ALA A 364 8.11 11.33 4.26
N ARG A 365 8.68 10.21 4.74
CA ARG A 365 7.94 9.06 5.27
C ARG A 365 7.06 9.39 6.47
N LEU A 366 7.41 10.40 7.26
CA LEU A 366 6.59 10.86 8.38
C LEU A 366 5.34 11.65 7.96
N LEU A 367 5.31 12.21 6.75
CA LEU A 367 4.22 13.08 6.32
C LEU A 367 2.85 12.39 6.26
N PRO A 368 2.70 11.17 5.73
CA PRO A 368 1.42 10.45 5.79
C PRO A 368 0.95 10.19 7.23
N LEU A 369 1.89 9.88 8.14
CA LEU A 369 1.58 9.66 9.55
C LEU A 369 1.10 10.94 10.24
N LEU A 370 1.76 12.08 9.97
CA LEU A 370 1.34 13.39 10.47
C LEU A 370 -0.01 13.82 9.88
N ASP A 371 -0.26 13.54 8.59
CA ASP A 371 -1.55 13.86 7.97
C ASP A 371 -2.69 13.07 8.61
N GLU A 372 -2.47 11.80 8.89
CA GLU A 372 -3.47 10.97 9.55
C GLU A 372 -3.68 11.38 11.02
N ALA A 373 -2.59 11.64 11.74
CA ALA A 373 -2.66 12.07 13.13
C ALA A 373 -3.52 13.35 13.31
N GLN A 374 -3.38 14.36 12.42
CA GLN A 374 -4.16 15.59 12.45
C GLN A 374 -5.67 15.40 12.29
N ARG A 375 -6.13 14.25 11.77
CA ARG A 375 -7.56 13.99 11.56
C ARG A 375 -8.24 13.56 12.84
N HIS A 376 -7.48 12.89 13.70
CA HIS A 376 -7.97 12.31 14.95
C HIS A 376 -7.60 13.15 16.17
N GLU A 377 -6.65 14.08 16.00
CA GLU A 377 -6.10 14.89 17.08
C GLU A 377 -6.07 16.36 16.70
N ASP A 378 -6.62 17.23 17.54
CA ASP A 378 -6.41 18.67 17.42
C ASP A 378 -5.04 19.06 18.00
N ASP A 379 -3.96 18.54 17.39
CA ASP A 379 -2.58 18.74 17.80
C ASP A 379 -1.90 19.80 16.93
N ALA A 380 -1.61 20.95 17.54
CA ALA A 380 -0.98 22.08 16.84
C ALA A 380 0.41 21.72 16.31
N ASP A 381 1.16 20.85 17.01
CA ASP A 381 2.52 20.47 16.62
C ASP A 381 2.49 19.60 15.37
N PHE A 382 1.58 18.63 15.29
CA PHE A 382 1.42 17.81 14.07
C PHE A 382 1.04 18.66 12.86
N ARG A 383 0.13 19.63 13.04
CA ARG A 383 -0.24 20.58 11.97
C ARG A 383 0.92 21.48 11.56
N ALA A 384 1.68 22.00 12.51
CA ALA A 384 2.83 22.86 12.24
C ALA A 384 3.91 22.11 11.44
N LEU A 385 4.27 20.88 11.86
CA LEU A 385 5.23 20.04 11.18
C LEU A 385 4.75 19.67 9.77
N PHE A 386 3.49 19.25 9.63
CA PHE A 386 2.93 18.92 8.33
C PHE A 386 2.88 20.14 7.40
N THR A 387 2.52 21.30 7.91
CA THR A 387 2.49 22.55 7.12
C THR A 387 3.90 22.94 6.66
N LYS A 388 4.88 22.83 7.55
CA LYS A 388 6.27 23.22 7.27
C LYS A 388 6.93 22.28 6.25
N PHE A 389 6.77 20.95 6.40
CA PHE A 389 7.49 19.97 5.61
C PHE A 389 6.61 19.26 4.55
N GLY A 390 5.31 19.42 4.66
CA GLY A 390 4.35 18.83 3.75
C GLY A 390 4.30 19.43 2.33
N GLY A 391 5.06 20.44 2.03
CA GLY A 391 5.31 21.16 0.76
C GLY A 391 4.71 20.62 -0.54
N THR A 392 5.46 20.68 -1.64
CA THR A 392 5.08 20.13 -2.95
C THR A 392 5.01 18.59 -2.89
N PRO A 393 3.99 17.95 -3.49
CA PRO A 393 3.92 16.48 -3.55
C PRO A 393 5.16 15.90 -4.23
N ALA A 394 5.81 14.94 -3.58
CA ALA A 394 6.86 14.12 -4.17
C ALA A 394 6.24 12.87 -4.86
N PRO A 395 6.99 12.16 -5.70
CA PRO A 395 6.56 10.88 -6.27
C PRO A 395 5.98 9.93 -5.20
N GLY A 396 4.92 9.19 -5.53
CA GLY A 396 4.20 8.31 -4.60
C GLY A 396 3.33 9.02 -3.56
N GLN A 397 3.25 10.35 -3.56
CA GLN A 397 2.44 11.11 -2.60
C GLN A 397 1.05 11.50 -3.10
N TYR A 398 0.49 10.77 -4.05
CA TYR A 398 -0.88 10.96 -4.54
C TYR A 398 -1.96 10.69 -3.47
N TRP A 399 -1.63 10.06 -2.34
CA TRP A 399 -2.50 10.02 -1.16
C TRP A 399 -2.98 11.41 -0.74
N ARG A 400 -2.23 12.47 -1.09
CA ARG A 400 -2.63 13.87 -0.86
C ARG A 400 -3.86 14.28 -1.65
N LEU A 401 -4.21 13.58 -2.72
CA LEU A 401 -5.49 13.80 -3.41
C LEU A 401 -6.66 13.53 -2.48
N ALA A 402 -6.60 12.44 -1.72
CA ALA A 402 -7.61 12.14 -0.70
C ALA A 402 -7.51 13.04 0.54
N ALA A 403 -6.28 13.34 1.00
CA ALA A 403 -6.01 14.09 2.21
C ALA A 403 -6.55 15.52 2.20
N ARG A 404 -6.41 16.25 1.09
CA ARG A 404 -6.78 17.69 1.02
C ARG A 404 -8.28 17.94 0.94
N ALA A 405 -9.08 17.00 0.44
CA ALA A 405 -10.50 17.20 0.24
C ALA A 405 -11.32 17.08 1.54
N SER A 406 -10.84 16.39 2.55
CA SER A 406 -11.54 16.16 3.82
C SER A 406 -11.32 17.25 4.88
N ARG A 407 -10.53 18.29 4.59
CA ARG A 407 -10.35 19.45 5.48
C ARG A 407 -11.38 20.51 5.14
N ARG A 408 -12.52 20.46 5.78
CA ARG A 408 -13.50 21.54 5.86
C ARG A 408 -13.79 21.85 7.32
#